data_6c0cc124ebed43f10fb6c25570d6d65e
#
_entry.id   6c0cc124ebed43f10fb6c25570d6d65e
#
_cell.length_a   1.000
_cell.length_b   1.000
_cell.length_c   1.000
_cell.angle_alpha   90.00
_cell.angle_beta   90.00
_cell.angle_gamma   90.00
#
_symmetry.space_group_name_H-M   'P 1'
#
loop_
_entity.id
_entity.type
_entity.pdbx_description
1 polymer ?
#
loop_
_entity_poly.entity_id
_entity_poly.type
_entity_poly.pdbx_seq_one_letter_code
_entity_poly.pdbx_strand_id
1 'polypeptide(L)'
;KFKTPGSHGEPAVYDIVDEIVTGDVTSPETIAGICKGIDIVFCALGLTSPDARHTSYDVDYLGNKRILDQAIEEHVSRFIYVSVFNQDKMPDIPTIKSHELFVEELKKSRLSWAVIRPNGYFSDMGRFFSMAQSGHIFMVGEGDKKINPVHGADLAKVCVDAVNGDCREIPVGGPDIYTFKETMELAFHACGKTPWITQLPMWLAEGGLIVTGLFNRNLADLMSFAVEALKFDHVAPSYGTRHLKDFFAELAAVKH
;
A
#
# COMPACT_ATOMS: atom_id res chain seq x y z
N LYS A 1 -12.48 -13.48 8.51
CA LYS A 1 -11.33 -13.00 7.73
C LYS A 1 -10.01 -13.57 8.26
N PHE A 2 -9.74 -13.55 9.60
CA PHE A 2 -8.49 -14.04 10.19
C PHE A 2 -8.32 -15.56 10.20
N LYS A 3 -9.41 -16.35 10.05
CA LYS A 3 -9.42 -17.82 10.03
C LYS A 3 -9.34 -18.43 8.63
N THR A 4 -9.22 -17.61 7.61
CA THR A 4 -9.15 -18.05 6.21
C THR A 4 -7.74 -17.84 5.70
N PRO A 5 -7.09 -18.84 5.08
CA PRO A 5 -5.82 -18.67 4.39
C PRO A 5 -5.88 -17.54 3.37
N GLY A 6 -4.74 -16.92 3.10
CA GLY A 6 -4.60 -15.92 2.04
C GLY A 6 -4.86 -16.52 0.66
N SER A 7 -5.15 -15.65 -0.31
CA SER A 7 -5.51 -16.06 -1.68
C SER A 7 -4.37 -16.71 -2.46
N HIS A 8 -3.14 -16.60 -1.96
CA HIS A 8 -1.92 -17.14 -2.59
C HIS A 8 -1.22 -18.21 -1.71
N GLY A 9 -2.00 -18.90 -0.85
CA GLY A 9 -1.47 -19.96 -0.01
C GLY A 9 -0.80 -19.49 1.29
N GLU A 10 -0.90 -18.20 1.62
CA GLU A 10 -0.44 -17.71 2.91
C GLU A 10 -1.28 -18.36 4.03
N PRO A 11 -0.66 -18.71 5.19
CA PRO A 11 -1.39 -19.27 6.32
C PRO A 11 -2.45 -18.28 6.83
N ALA A 12 -3.51 -18.80 7.43
CA ALA A 12 -4.46 -17.94 8.12
C ALA A 12 -3.76 -17.19 9.25
N VAL A 13 -4.05 -15.92 9.43
CA VAL A 13 -3.43 -15.11 10.49
C VAL A 13 -3.62 -15.75 11.86
N TYR A 14 -4.80 -16.37 12.10
CA TYR A 14 -5.12 -17.08 13.33
C TYR A 14 -4.14 -18.21 13.68
N ASP A 15 -3.51 -18.82 12.66
CA ASP A 15 -2.63 -19.99 12.86
C ASP A 15 -1.17 -19.59 13.16
N ILE A 16 -0.83 -18.30 13.01
CA ILE A 16 0.57 -17.81 13.09
C ILE A 16 0.79 -16.72 14.12
N VAL A 17 -0.26 -16.31 14.85
CA VAL A 17 -0.16 -15.28 15.89
C VAL A 17 -0.63 -15.83 17.24
N ASP A 18 -0.05 -15.33 18.32
CA ASP A 18 -0.38 -15.74 19.68
C ASP A 18 -1.72 -15.14 20.13
N GLU A 19 -2.01 -13.91 19.74
CA GLU A 19 -3.22 -13.18 20.12
C GLU A 19 -3.77 -12.33 18.96
N ILE A 20 -5.09 -12.22 18.87
CA ILE A 20 -5.79 -11.31 17.96
C ILE A 20 -6.67 -10.38 18.76
N VAL A 21 -6.34 -9.09 18.73
CA VAL A 21 -7.16 -8.02 19.28
C VAL A 21 -7.90 -7.32 18.14
N THR A 22 -9.19 -7.11 18.29
CA THR A 22 -10.01 -6.37 17.32
C THR A 22 -10.41 -5.03 17.90
N GLY A 23 -10.21 -3.97 17.13
CA GLY A 23 -10.56 -2.59 17.50
C GLY A 23 -10.71 -1.70 16.30
N ASP A 24 -11.24 -0.52 16.54
CA ASP A 24 -11.38 0.56 15.57
C ASP A 24 -10.47 1.71 15.99
N VAL A 25 -9.45 2.01 15.21
CA VAL A 25 -8.46 3.07 15.51
C VAL A 25 -9.08 4.47 15.53
N THR A 26 -10.28 4.64 15.00
CA THR A 26 -11.04 5.89 15.09
C THR A 26 -11.81 6.02 16.41
N SER A 27 -11.93 4.92 17.18
CA SER A 27 -12.57 4.82 18.48
C SER A 27 -11.53 4.42 19.56
N PRO A 28 -10.88 5.39 20.23
CA PRO A 28 -9.71 5.15 21.09
C PRO A 28 -9.93 4.08 22.18
N GLU A 29 -11.14 4.02 22.72
CA GLU A 29 -11.52 3.07 23.78
C GLU A 29 -11.42 1.61 23.31
N THR A 30 -11.58 1.34 22.01
CA THR A 30 -11.54 -0.03 21.45
C THR A 30 -10.13 -0.57 21.28
N ILE A 31 -9.13 0.31 21.31
CA ILE A 31 -7.70 -0.03 21.17
C ILE A 31 -6.90 0.30 22.44
N ALA A 32 -7.59 0.63 23.55
CA ALA A 32 -6.91 0.98 24.79
C ALA A 32 -6.06 -0.20 25.31
N GLY A 33 -4.78 0.07 25.63
CA GLY A 33 -3.83 -0.92 26.13
C GLY A 33 -3.28 -1.89 25.07
N ILE A 34 -3.49 -1.63 23.77
CA ILE A 34 -3.02 -2.50 22.67
C ILE A 34 -1.48 -2.66 22.64
N CYS A 35 -0.74 -1.70 23.22
CA CYS A 35 0.72 -1.74 23.29
C CYS A 35 1.25 -2.29 24.63
N LYS A 36 0.38 -2.72 25.54
CA LYS A 36 0.81 -3.20 26.86
C LYS A 36 1.63 -4.49 26.76
N GLY A 37 2.87 -4.47 27.26
CA GLY A 37 3.78 -5.61 27.24
C GLY A 37 4.36 -5.91 25.84
N ILE A 38 4.29 -4.94 24.91
CA ILE A 38 4.82 -5.05 23.56
C ILE A 38 6.20 -4.39 23.48
N ASP A 39 7.18 -5.11 22.96
CA ASP A 39 8.54 -4.59 22.75
C ASP A 39 8.67 -3.80 21.45
N ILE A 40 8.01 -4.25 20.38
CA ILE A 40 8.11 -3.67 19.03
C ILE A 40 6.73 -3.57 18.41
N VAL A 41 6.42 -2.40 17.86
CA VAL A 41 5.20 -2.18 17.05
C VAL A 41 5.58 -2.21 15.57
N PHE A 42 4.91 -3.06 14.79
CA PHE A 42 4.88 -3.00 13.35
C PHE A 42 3.51 -2.51 12.90
N CYS A 43 3.46 -1.38 12.22
CA CYS A 43 2.21 -0.77 11.79
C CYS A 43 2.16 -0.61 10.26
N ALA A 44 1.20 -1.29 9.64
CA ALA A 44 0.83 -1.15 8.24
C ALA A 44 -0.62 -0.66 8.11
N LEU A 45 -1.06 0.17 9.05
CA LEU A 45 -2.40 0.74 9.05
C LEU A 45 -2.51 1.86 8.03
N GLY A 46 -3.48 1.76 7.14
CA GLY A 46 -3.82 2.78 6.16
C GLY A 46 -5.19 2.55 5.56
N LEU A 47 -5.83 3.63 5.11
CA LEU A 47 -7.13 3.58 4.45
C LEU A 47 -6.93 3.15 2.99
N THR A 48 -7.28 1.89 2.67
CA THR A 48 -7.08 1.30 1.33
C THR A 48 -8.36 1.26 0.49
N SER A 49 -9.49 1.61 1.08
CA SER A 49 -10.80 1.66 0.41
C SER A 49 -11.61 2.84 0.91
N PRO A 50 -12.50 3.42 0.07
CA PRO A 50 -13.32 4.54 0.49
C PRO A 50 -14.19 4.15 1.69
N ASP A 51 -14.13 4.94 2.76
CA ASP A 51 -15.06 4.87 3.87
C ASP A 51 -15.96 6.12 3.82
N ALA A 52 -17.27 5.93 3.98
CA ALA A 52 -18.22 7.03 4.01
C ALA A 52 -18.12 7.89 5.29
N ARG A 53 -17.49 7.36 6.35
CA ARG A 53 -17.46 7.99 7.67
C ARG A 53 -16.12 8.58 8.04
N HIS A 54 -15.02 7.99 7.53
CA HIS A 54 -13.66 8.35 7.94
C HIS A 54 -12.81 8.77 6.75
N THR A 55 -11.96 9.76 6.99
CA THR A 55 -10.98 10.26 6.02
C THR A 55 -9.61 9.60 6.23
N SER A 56 -8.69 9.78 5.29
CA SER A 56 -7.28 9.41 5.49
C SER A 56 -6.69 10.12 6.73
N TYR A 57 -7.12 11.33 7.03
CA TYR A 57 -6.66 12.03 8.23
C TYR A 57 -7.09 11.30 9.51
N ASP A 58 -8.31 10.76 9.56
CA ASP A 58 -8.83 10.06 10.75
C ASP A 58 -8.12 8.72 10.97
N VAL A 59 -7.80 7.99 9.89
CA VAL A 59 -7.21 6.65 9.95
C VAL A 59 -5.68 6.72 9.85
N ASP A 60 -5.15 7.33 8.77
CA ASP A 60 -3.73 7.25 8.44
C ASP A 60 -2.88 8.18 9.34
N TYR A 61 -3.46 9.28 9.85
CA TYR A 61 -2.79 10.15 10.80
C TYR A 61 -3.25 9.90 12.24
N LEU A 62 -4.51 10.22 12.58
CA LEU A 62 -4.98 10.16 13.97
C LEU A 62 -4.98 8.72 14.51
N GLY A 63 -5.37 7.74 13.70
CA GLY A 63 -5.36 6.33 14.09
C GLY A 63 -3.95 5.85 14.44
N ASN A 64 -2.98 6.11 13.56
CA ASN A 64 -1.57 5.77 13.80
C ASN A 64 -0.99 6.52 14.98
N LYS A 65 -1.35 7.81 15.15
CA LYS A 65 -0.89 8.62 16.28
C LYS A 65 -1.37 8.04 17.62
N ARG A 66 -2.61 7.57 17.72
CA ARG A 66 -3.14 6.92 18.94
C ARG A 66 -2.35 5.67 19.31
N ILE A 67 -1.94 4.88 18.30
CA ILE A 67 -1.08 3.71 18.54
C ILE A 67 0.31 4.15 18.99
N LEU A 68 0.87 5.18 18.36
CA LEU A 68 2.18 5.74 18.74
C LEU A 68 2.16 6.29 20.18
N ASP A 69 1.12 7.02 20.57
CA ASP A 69 0.99 7.57 21.92
C ASP A 69 0.98 6.45 22.97
N GLN A 70 0.25 5.35 22.72
CA GLN A 70 0.28 4.18 23.60
C GLN A 70 1.65 3.47 23.59
N ALA A 71 2.31 3.37 22.43
CA ALA A 71 3.64 2.80 22.33
C ALA A 71 4.67 3.59 23.18
N ILE A 72 4.55 4.92 23.20
CA ILE A 72 5.40 5.79 24.02
C ILE A 72 5.09 5.58 25.53
N GLU A 73 3.81 5.54 25.90
CA GLU A 73 3.36 5.34 27.28
C GLU A 73 3.82 4.00 27.85
N GLU A 74 3.74 2.93 27.04
CA GLU A 74 4.12 1.56 27.42
C GLU A 74 5.62 1.27 27.19
N HIS A 75 6.42 2.29 26.85
CA HIS A 75 7.87 2.17 26.67
C HIS A 75 8.28 1.15 25.59
N VAL A 76 7.52 1.02 24.51
CA VAL A 76 7.89 0.24 23.34
C VAL A 76 9.29 0.68 22.87
N SER A 77 10.15 -0.28 22.57
CA SER A 77 11.53 0.02 22.19
C SER A 77 11.66 0.52 20.74
N ARG A 78 10.79 0.02 19.83
CA ARG A 78 10.86 0.34 18.41
C ARG A 78 9.48 0.38 17.74
N PHE A 79 9.31 1.34 16.84
CA PHE A 79 8.11 1.48 16.01
C PHE A 79 8.51 1.42 14.52
N ILE A 80 7.96 0.44 13.78
CA ILE A 80 8.18 0.26 12.35
C ILE A 80 6.88 0.63 11.63
N TYR A 81 6.96 1.56 10.69
CA TYR A 81 5.79 2.07 9.98
C TYR A 81 5.92 1.87 8.47
N VAL A 82 4.85 1.42 7.83
CA VAL A 82 4.76 1.33 6.36
C VAL A 82 4.08 2.58 5.84
N SER A 83 4.84 3.43 5.15
CA SER A 83 4.37 4.63 4.46
C SER A 83 4.33 4.42 2.95
N VAL A 84 4.57 5.45 2.15
CA VAL A 84 4.51 5.43 0.68
C VAL A 84 5.81 5.97 0.10
N PHE A 85 6.27 5.41 -1.02
CA PHE A 85 7.40 5.91 -1.80
C PHE A 85 7.02 7.14 -2.65
N ASN A 86 7.98 8.02 -2.96
CA ASN A 86 7.78 9.27 -3.73
C ASN A 86 6.75 10.24 -3.10
N GLN A 87 6.60 10.23 -1.79
CA GLN A 87 5.70 11.14 -1.07
C GLN A 87 5.99 12.63 -1.37
N ASP A 88 7.25 12.97 -1.60
CA ASP A 88 7.73 14.32 -1.92
C ASP A 88 7.20 14.83 -3.28
N LYS A 89 6.85 13.94 -4.19
CA LYS A 89 6.24 14.27 -5.48
C LYS A 89 4.72 14.46 -5.42
N MET A 90 4.10 14.09 -4.31
CA MET A 90 2.64 14.11 -4.12
C MET A 90 2.22 14.81 -2.81
N PRO A 91 2.80 15.97 -2.44
CA PRO A 91 2.60 16.58 -1.12
C PRO A 91 1.16 17.04 -0.86
N ASP A 92 0.40 17.30 -1.92
CA ASP A 92 -0.97 17.81 -1.84
C ASP A 92 -2.04 16.71 -1.80
N ILE A 93 -1.64 15.46 -2.02
CA ILE A 93 -2.57 14.31 -1.96
C ILE A 93 -2.94 14.04 -0.49
N PRO A 94 -4.24 14.06 -0.12
CA PRO A 94 -4.67 13.96 1.28
C PRO A 94 -4.15 12.71 2.00
N THR A 95 -4.15 11.55 1.33
CA THR A 95 -3.61 10.31 1.87
C THR A 95 -2.11 10.44 2.16
N ILE A 96 -1.32 10.95 1.20
CA ILE A 96 0.12 11.16 1.38
C ILE A 96 0.40 12.13 2.54
N LYS A 97 -0.33 13.24 2.57
CA LYS A 97 -0.21 14.23 3.64
C LYS A 97 -0.47 13.62 5.01
N SER A 98 -1.46 12.77 5.13
CA SER A 98 -1.80 12.10 6.39
C SER A 98 -0.71 11.13 6.84
N HIS A 99 -0.14 10.35 5.92
CA HIS A 99 1.01 9.50 6.19
C HIS A 99 2.23 10.31 6.65
N GLU A 100 2.55 11.41 5.96
CA GLU A 100 3.74 12.20 6.29
C GLU A 100 3.57 12.99 7.59
N LEU A 101 2.39 13.47 7.92
CA LEU A 101 2.11 14.03 9.25
C LEU A 101 2.42 13.00 10.36
N PHE A 102 2.02 11.74 10.16
CA PHE A 102 2.34 10.70 11.12
C PHE A 102 3.85 10.38 11.16
N VAL A 103 4.52 10.32 10.01
CA VAL A 103 5.98 10.11 9.95
C VAL A 103 6.73 11.21 10.70
N GLU A 104 6.28 12.46 10.62
CA GLU A 104 6.86 13.55 11.40
C GLU A 104 6.70 13.36 12.93
N GLU A 105 5.52 12.94 13.38
CA GLU A 105 5.29 12.63 14.80
C GLU A 105 6.16 11.46 15.26
N LEU A 106 6.25 10.40 14.46
CA LEU A 106 7.11 9.25 14.76
C LEU A 106 8.58 9.65 14.88
N LYS A 107 9.10 10.46 13.97
CA LYS A 107 10.49 10.96 14.01
C LYS A 107 10.78 11.87 15.20
N LYS A 108 9.78 12.63 15.70
CA LYS A 108 9.89 13.46 16.90
C LYS A 108 9.77 12.65 18.20
N SER A 109 9.27 11.41 18.12
CA SER A 109 9.13 10.54 19.27
C SER A 109 10.51 10.12 19.81
N ARG A 110 10.54 9.59 21.04
CA ARG A 110 11.77 9.06 21.67
C ARG A 110 12.02 7.59 21.32
N LEU A 111 11.11 6.96 20.56
CA LEU A 111 11.24 5.57 20.19
C LEU A 111 12.31 5.40 19.09
N SER A 112 12.96 4.26 19.05
CA SER A 112 13.66 3.84 17.84
C SER A 112 12.63 3.59 16.73
N TRP A 113 12.90 3.99 15.50
CA TRP A 113 11.92 3.89 14.42
C TRP A 113 12.51 3.42 13.10
N ALA A 114 11.65 2.87 12.24
CA ALA A 114 11.93 2.70 10.83
C ALA A 114 10.67 3.04 10.02
N VAL A 115 10.85 3.71 8.88
CA VAL A 115 9.78 4.00 7.92
C VAL A 115 10.06 3.24 6.63
N ILE A 116 9.23 2.27 6.33
CA ILE A 116 9.32 1.47 5.10
C ILE A 116 8.47 2.17 4.03
N ARG A 117 9.04 2.40 2.85
CA ARG A 117 8.39 3.12 1.75
C ARG A 117 8.28 2.23 0.50
N PRO A 118 7.30 1.33 0.44
CA PRO A 118 7.09 0.48 -0.74
C PRO A 118 6.59 1.28 -1.93
N ASN A 119 6.98 0.80 -3.12
CA ASN A 119 6.62 1.35 -4.41
C ASN A 119 5.51 0.53 -5.08
N GLY A 120 4.37 0.41 -4.45
CA GLY A 120 3.26 -0.40 -4.96
C GLY A 120 3.46 -1.91 -4.74
N TYR A 121 2.38 -2.64 -4.79
CA TYR A 121 2.33 -4.06 -4.45
C TYR A 121 1.90 -4.90 -5.64
N PHE A 122 2.37 -6.15 -5.73
CA PHE A 122 1.88 -7.11 -6.70
C PHE A 122 0.36 -7.31 -6.59
N SER A 123 -0.19 -7.29 -5.39
CA SER A 123 -1.64 -7.38 -5.16
C SER A 123 -2.42 -6.26 -5.87
N ASP A 124 -1.88 -5.05 -5.95
CA ASP A 124 -2.51 -3.95 -6.68
C ASP A 124 -2.47 -4.18 -8.19
N MET A 125 -1.37 -4.77 -8.68
CA MET A 125 -1.23 -5.17 -10.08
C MET A 125 -2.21 -6.27 -10.47
N GLY A 126 -2.70 -7.06 -9.52
CA GLY A 126 -3.76 -8.05 -9.71
C GLY A 126 -5.06 -7.46 -10.29
N ARG A 127 -5.28 -6.15 -10.13
CA ARG A 127 -6.40 -5.45 -10.80
C ARG A 127 -6.24 -5.44 -12.32
N PHE A 128 -5.02 -5.22 -12.82
CA PHE A 128 -4.75 -5.29 -14.27
C PHE A 128 -5.00 -6.71 -14.80
N PHE A 129 -4.62 -7.74 -14.02
CA PHE A 129 -4.93 -9.11 -14.37
C PHE A 129 -6.45 -9.37 -14.47
N SER A 130 -7.23 -8.90 -13.50
CA SER A 130 -8.70 -9.02 -13.53
C SER A 130 -9.32 -8.29 -14.74
N MET A 131 -8.82 -7.11 -15.09
CA MET A 131 -9.25 -6.36 -16.28
C MET A 131 -8.85 -7.09 -17.58
N ALA A 132 -7.62 -7.62 -17.66
CA ALA A 132 -7.16 -8.42 -18.79
C ALA A 132 -8.01 -9.69 -18.99
N GLN A 133 -8.44 -10.35 -17.91
CA GLN A 133 -9.39 -11.46 -17.97
C GLN A 133 -10.73 -11.04 -18.57
N SER A 134 -11.20 -9.83 -18.32
CA SER A 134 -12.40 -9.26 -18.94
C SER A 134 -12.20 -8.93 -20.42
N GLY A 135 -10.94 -8.92 -20.90
CA GLY A 135 -10.57 -8.74 -22.30
C GLY A 135 -10.27 -7.32 -22.72
N HIS A 136 -10.39 -6.31 -21.83
CA HIS A 136 -10.13 -4.92 -22.16
C HIS A 136 -9.62 -4.14 -20.95
N ILE A 137 -8.64 -3.25 -21.15
CA ILE A 137 -8.14 -2.34 -20.14
C ILE A 137 -8.26 -0.89 -20.64
N PHE A 138 -8.80 -0.02 -19.79
CA PHE A 138 -8.70 1.43 -19.97
C PHE A 138 -7.46 1.93 -19.22
N MET A 139 -6.51 2.49 -19.95
CA MET A 139 -5.28 3.07 -19.43
C MET A 139 -5.36 4.59 -19.46
N VAL A 140 -5.17 5.24 -18.33
CA VAL A 140 -5.09 6.70 -18.22
C VAL A 140 -3.67 7.17 -18.54
N GLY A 141 -3.54 8.20 -19.36
CA GLY A 141 -2.23 8.72 -19.79
C GLY A 141 -1.55 7.82 -20.82
N GLU A 142 -0.27 7.99 -21.03
CA GLU A 142 0.51 7.26 -22.03
C GLU A 142 0.97 5.88 -21.54
N GLY A 143 0.95 5.65 -20.22
CA GLY A 143 1.42 4.42 -19.60
C GLY A 143 2.93 4.20 -19.69
N ASP A 144 3.69 5.23 -20.02
CA ASP A 144 5.15 5.24 -20.23
C ASP A 144 5.95 5.34 -18.92
N LYS A 145 5.31 5.72 -17.82
CA LYS A 145 5.96 5.87 -16.52
C LYS A 145 6.32 4.52 -15.93
N LYS A 146 7.50 4.45 -15.33
CA LYS A 146 8.10 3.23 -14.82
C LYS A 146 7.73 2.99 -13.37
N ILE A 147 7.52 1.71 -13.07
CA ILE A 147 7.25 1.23 -11.72
C ILE A 147 8.03 -0.07 -11.49
N ASN A 148 8.39 -0.34 -10.23
CA ASN A 148 8.91 -1.65 -9.81
C ASN A 148 8.19 -2.13 -8.54
N PRO A 149 6.94 -2.61 -8.68
CA PRO A 149 6.15 -3.09 -7.55
C PRO A 149 6.87 -4.23 -6.83
N VAL A 150 6.59 -4.40 -5.53
CA VAL A 150 7.21 -5.42 -4.69
C VAL A 150 6.19 -6.50 -4.30
N HIS A 151 6.64 -7.75 -4.21
CA HIS A 151 5.83 -8.84 -3.66
C HIS A 151 5.73 -8.70 -2.14
N GLY A 152 4.53 -8.93 -1.58
CA GLY A 152 4.28 -8.78 -0.13
C GLY A 152 5.23 -9.59 0.76
N ALA A 153 5.59 -10.82 0.37
CA ALA A 153 6.53 -11.64 1.13
C ALA A 153 7.98 -11.12 1.08
N ASP A 154 8.38 -10.44 0.00
CA ASP A 154 9.72 -9.82 -0.08
C ASP A 154 9.74 -8.52 0.73
N LEU A 155 8.65 -7.74 0.71
CA LEU A 155 8.48 -6.59 1.59
C LEU A 155 8.50 -6.99 3.07
N ALA A 156 7.82 -8.10 3.42
CA ALA A 156 7.81 -8.61 4.79
C ALA A 156 9.22 -8.90 5.32
N LYS A 157 10.12 -9.42 4.49
CA LYS A 157 11.53 -9.61 4.87
C LYS A 157 12.22 -8.29 5.20
N VAL A 158 12.02 -7.25 4.38
CA VAL A 158 12.56 -5.92 4.66
C VAL A 158 12.01 -5.36 5.98
N CYS A 159 10.73 -5.61 6.26
CA CYS A 159 10.10 -5.19 7.52
C CYS A 159 10.69 -5.92 8.73
N VAL A 160 10.95 -7.22 8.62
CA VAL A 160 11.60 -8.02 9.68
C VAL A 160 13.05 -7.58 9.87
N ASP A 161 13.79 -7.33 8.79
CA ASP A 161 15.18 -6.86 8.87
C ASP A 161 15.26 -5.46 9.50
N ALA A 162 14.20 -4.66 9.40
CA ALA A 162 14.09 -3.35 10.02
C ALA A 162 13.85 -3.41 11.55
N VAL A 163 13.57 -4.57 12.12
CA VAL A 163 13.43 -4.77 13.58
C VAL A 163 14.73 -4.42 14.28
N ASN A 164 15.85 -4.82 13.71
CA ASN A 164 17.18 -4.53 14.23
C ASN A 164 17.87 -3.48 13.33
N GLY A 165 18.25 -2.35 13.86
CA GLY A 165 18.98 -1.35 13.08
C GLY A 165 18.73 0.07 13.53
N ASP A 166 19.36 1.02 12.83
CA ASP A 166 19.26 2.44 13.09
C ASP A 166 17.90 3.02 12.67
N CYS A 167 17.59 4.19 13.17
CA CYS A 167 16.43 4.98 12.71
C CYS A 167 16.65 5.42 11.27
N ARG A 168 15.78 4.96 10.34
CA ARG A 168 15.94 5.25 8.92
C ARG A 168 14.65 5.10 8.12
N GLU A 169 14.66 5.73 6.96
CA GLU A 169 13.66 5.47 5.90
C GLU A 169 14.24 4.47 4.91
N ILE A 170 13.42 3.51 4.48
CA ILE A 170 13.81 2.40 3.61
C ILE A 170 12.86 2.38 2.42
N PRO A 171 13.25 3.00 1.29
CA PRO A 171 12.48 2.86 0.05
C PRO A 171 12.63 1.43 -0.49
N VAL A 172 11.52 0.83 -0.94
CA VAL A 172 11.47 -0.59 -1.34
C VAL A 172 10.73 -0.74 -2.66
N GLY A 173 11.42 -1.27 -3.66
CA GLY A 173 10.84 -1.72 -4.94
C GLY A 173 11.13 -3.20 -5.18
N GLY A 174 10.43 -3.80 -6.13
CA GLY A 174 10.67 -5.16 -6.58
C GLY A 174 11.85 -5.26 -7.57
N PRO A 175 12.22 -6.50 -7.97
CA PRO A 175 13.37 -6.74 -8.84
C PRO A 175 13.16 -6.28 -10.29
N ASP A 176 11.91 -6.20 -10.74
CA ASP A 176 11.56 -5.89 -12.13
C ASP A 176 11.08 -4.46 -12.28
N ILE A 177 11.58 -3.77 -13.30
CA ILE A 177 11.14 -2.44 -13.68
C ILE A 177 10.33 -2.56 -14.97
N TYR A 178 9.06 -2.12 -14.93
CA TYR A 178 8.15 -2.07 -16.07
C TYR A 178 7.55 -0.67 -16.20
N THR A 179 7.08 -0.32 -17.39
CA THR A 179 6.10 0.75 -17.54
C THR A 179 4.71 0.27 -17.11
N PHE A 180 3.79 1.18 -16.83
CA PHE A 180 2.41 0.81 -16.56
C PHE A 180 1.80 0.03 -17.72
N LYS A 181 2.12 0.43 -18.96
CA LYS A 181 1.67 -0.26 -20.17
C LYS A 181 2.22 -1.69 -20.25
N GLU A 182 3.52 -1.90 -20.05
CA GLU A 182 4.14 -3.23 -20.02
C GLU A 182 3.53 -4.12 -18.93
N THR A 183 3.22 -3.55 -17.76
CA THR A 183 2.53 -4.29 -16.69
C THR A 183 1.16 -4.79 -17.12
N MET A 184 0.39 -3.97 -17.85
CA MET A 184 -0.91 -4.37 -18.41
C MET A 184 -0.77 -5.42 -19.51
N GLU A 185 0.24 -5.29 -20.37
CA GLU A 185 0.55 -6.26 -21.41
C GLU A 185 0.94 -7.62 -20.81
N LEU A 186 1.76 -7.64 -19.76
CA LEU A 186 2.10 -8.85 -19.00
C LEU A 186 0.85 -9.54 -18.44
N ALA A 187 -0.11 -8.77 -17.92
CA ALA A 187 -1.37 -9.31 -17.43
C ALA A 187 -2.19 -9.99 -18.54
N PHE A 188 -2.26 -9.40 -19.73
CA PHE A 188 -2.90 -10.02 -20.90
C PHE A 188 -2.19 -11.31 -21.33
N HIS A 189 -0.86 -11.30 -21.39
CA HIS A 189 -0.08 -12.49 -21.76
C HIS A 189 -0.31 -13.64 -20.77
N ALA A 190 -0.36 -13.36 -19.47
CA ALA A 190 -0.68 -14.38 -18.48
C ALA A 190 -2.10 -14.95 -18.62
N CYS A 191 -3.05 -14.15 -19.13
CA CYS A 191 -4.41 -14.60 -19.46
C CYS A 191 -4.49 -15.35 -20.80
N GLY A 192 -3.39 -15.49 -21.58
CA GLY A 192 -3.41 -16.06 -22.92
C GLY A 192 -4.18 -15.22 -23.93
N LYS A 193 -4.29 -13.90 -23.73
CA LYS A 193 -5.07 -12.98 -24.57
C LYS A 193 -4.17 -11.96 -25.27
N THR A 194 -4.62 -11.50 -26.44
CA THR A 194 -4.00 -10.36 -27.11
C THR A 194 -4.34 -9.06 -26.37
N PRO A 195 -3.35 -8.20 -26.09
CA PRO A 195 -3.60 -6.94 -25.43
C PRO A 195 -4.60 -6.04 -26.17
N TRP A 196 -5.67 -5.66 -25.50
CA TRP A 196 -6.62 -4.65 -25.96
C TRP A 196 -6.70 -3.54 -24.91
N ILE A 197 -5.87 -2.51 -25.11
CA ILE A 197 -5.72 -1.38 -24.19
C ILE A 197 -6.19 -0.11 -24.89
N THR A 198 -7.21 0.54 -24.32
CA THR A 198 -7.68 1.85 -24.80
C THR A 198 -7.09 2.95 -23.92
N GLN A 199 -6.34 3.84 -24.55
CA GLN A 199 -5.74 4.98 -23.88
C GLN A 199 -6.78 6.10 -23.66
N LEU A 200 -6.88 6.56 -22.43
CA LEU A 200 -7.70 7.71 -22.05
C LEU A 200 -6.80 8.91 -21.73
N PRO A 201 -7.10 10.11 -22.23
CA PRO A 201 -6.29 11.29 -21.91
C PRO A 201 -6.37 11.61 -20.42
N MET A 202 -5.26 12.10 -19.86
CA MET A 202 -5.13 12.43 -18.43
C MET A 202 -6.21 13.42 -17.95
N TRP A 203 -6.54 14.44 -18.76
CA TRP A 203 -7.55 15.44 -18.42
C TRP A 203 -8.93 14.82 -18.16
N LEU A 204 -9.25 13.67 -18.78
CA LEU A 204 -10.52 12.98 -18.56
C LEU A 204 -10.57 12.36 -17.16
N ALA A 205 -9.46 11.79 -16.68
CA ALA A 205 -9.37 11.27 -15.32
C ALA A 205 -9.40 12.42 -14.29
N GLU A 206 -8.68 13.51 -14.55
CA GLU A 206 -8.69 14.70 -13.68
C GLU A 206 -10.10 15.35 -13.62
N GLY A 207 -10.77 15.45 -14.75
CA GLY A 207 -12.16 15.91 -14.80
C GLY A 207 -13.10 14.97 -14.03
N GLY A 208 -12.90 13.67 -14.15
CA GLY A 208 -13.62 12.65 -13.38
C GLY A 208 -13.43 12.80 -11.87
N LEU A 209 -12.21 13.11 -11.42
CA LEU A 209 -11.93 13.37 -10.00
C LEU A 209 -12.72 14.57 -9.47
N ILE A 210 -12.79 15.67 -10.24
CA ILE A 210 -13.56 16.87 -9.85
C ILE A 210 -15.03 16.49 -9.69
N VAL A 211 -15.62 15.81 -10.66
CA VAL A 211 -17.02 15.36 -10.60
C VAL A 211 -17.24 14.41 -9.43
N THR A 212 -16.36 13.43 -9.23
CA THR A 212 -16.46 12.49 -8.10
C THR A 212 -16.40 13.23 -6.77
N GLY A 213 -15.52 14.24 -6.65
CA GLY A 213 -15.38 15.06 -5.44
C GLY A 213 -16.63 15.85 -5.05
N LEU A 214 -17.49 16.19 -6.01
CA LEU A 214 -18.79 16.85 -5.73
C LEU A 214 -19.79 15.90 -5.02
N PHE A 215 -19.66 14.59 -5.24
CA PHE A 215 -20.58 13.59 -4.68
C PHE A 215 -19.98 12.76 -3.56
N ASN A 216 -18.68 12.46 -3.66
CA ASN A 216 -17.96 11.64 -2.69
C ASN A 216 -16.49 12.07 -2.61
N ARG A 217 -16.21 12.97 -1.67
CA ARG A 217 -14.87 13.52 -1.48
C ARG A 217 -13.83 12.45 -1.09
N ASN A 218 -14.19 11.53 -0.20
CA ASN A 218 -13.26 10.48 0.25
C ASN A 218 -12.87 9.53 -0.89
N LEU A 219 -13.79 9.24 -1.80
CA LEU A 219 -13.49 8.47 -3.00
C LEU A 219 -12.58 9.25 -3.95
N ALA A 220 -12.85 10.55 -4.16
CA ALA A 220 -12.01 11.38 -5.00
C ALA A 220 -10.59 11.52 -4.44
N ASP A 221 -10.44 11.69 -3.13
CA ASP A 221 -9.15 11.77 -2.44
C ASP A 221 -8.33 10.48 -2.63
N LEU A 222 -8.96 9.32 -2.51
CA LEU A 222 -8.30 8.03 -2.75
C LEU A 222 -7.92 7.84 -4.22
N MET A 223 -8.81 8.21 -5.15
CA MET A 223 -8.53 8.12 -6.58
C MET A 223 -7.47 9.12 -7.04
N SER A 224 -7.36 10.28 -6.38
CA SER A 224 -6.36 11.29 -6.71
C SER A 224 -4.93 10.76 -6.56
N PHE A 225 -4.67 9.92 -5.55
CA PHE A 225 -3.39 9.23 -5.40
C PHE A 225 -3.05 8.38 -6.64
N ALA A 226 -4.01 7.56 -7.10
CA ALA A 226 -3.78 6.70 -8.26
C ALA A 226 -3.55 7.49 -9.55
N VAL A 227 -4.28 8.59 -9.77
CA VAL A 227 -4.11 9.46 -10.94
C VAL A 227 -2.79 10.22 -10.89
N GLU A 228 -2.42 10.75 -9.73
CA GLU A 228 -1.16 11.47 -9.57
C GLU A 228 0.05 10.56 -9.77
N ALA A 229 -0.02 9.32 -9.26
CA ALA A 229 1.04 8.33 -9.43
C ALA A 229 1.33 7.98 -10.91
N LEU A 230 0.40 8.20 -11.84
CA LEU A 230 0.63 7.96 -13.27
C LEU A 230 1.47 9.05 -13.95
N LYS A 231 1.80 10.15 -13.28
CA LYS A 231 2.46 11.31 -13.88
C LYS A 231 4.00 11.25 -13.88
N PHE A 232 4.59 10.37 -13.07
CA PHE A 232 6.05 10.26 -12.92
C PHE A 232 6.51 8.84 -12.64
N ASP A 233 7.83 8.62 -12.77
CA ASP A 233 8.42 7.31 -12.50
C ASP A 233 8.44 6.99 -11.01
N HIS A 234 8.08 5.75 -10.68
CA HIS A 234 8.14 5.16 -9.36
C HIS A 234 9.12 3.99 -9.35
N VAL A 235 10.41 4.28 -9.32
CA VAL A 235 11.46 3.26 -9.25
C VAL A 235 12.24 3.44 -7.96
N ALA A 236 12.04 2.51 -7.02
CA ALA A 236 12.74 2.42 -5.75
C ALA A 236 13.88 1.39 -5.82
N PRO A 237 14.83 1.38 -4.88
CA PRO A 237 15.83 0.32 -4.77
C PRO A 237 15.18 -1.06 -4.77
N SER A 238 15.77 -1.98 -5.55
CA SER A 238 15.22 -3.33 -5.74
C SER A 238 15.50 -4.23 -4.54
N TYR A 239 14.46 -4.93 -4.09
CA TYR A 239 14.51 -5.95 -3.05
C TYR A 239 13.75 -7.21 -3.48
N GLY A 240 14.18 -8.34 -2.93
CA GLY A 240 13.55 -9.62 -3.17
C GLY A 240 13.91 -10.26 -4.49
N THR A 241 13.27 -11.38 -4.76
CA THR A 241 13.56 -12.25 -5.92
C THR A 241 12.28 -12.72 -6.63
N ARG A 242 11.11 -12.30 -6.18
CA ARG A 242 9.84 -12.67 -6.80
C ARG A 242 9.53 -11.73 -7.95
N HIS A 243 9.18 -12.33 -9.10
CA HIS A 243 8.92 -11.60 -10.33
C HIS A 243 7.43 -11.41 -10.58
N LEU A 244 7.04 -10.24 -11.07
CA LEU A 244 5.65 -9.90 -11.34
C LEU A 244 5.00 -10.84 -12.40
N LYS A 245 5.79 -11.29 -13.38
CA LYS A 245 5.33 -12.26 -14.40
C LYS A 245 4.91 -13.59 -13.77
N ASP A 246 5.65 -14.05 -12.76
CA ASP A 246 5.37 -15.33 -12.09
C ASP A 246 4.11 -15.20 -11.23
N PHE A 247 3.93 -14.07 -10.54
CA PHE A 247 2.70 -13.76 -9.81
C PHE A 247 1.46 -13.76 -10.72
N PHE A 248 1.53 -13.17 -11.92
CA PHE A 248 0.43 -13.24 -12.88
C PHE A 248 0.18 -14.65 -13.39
N ALA A 249 1.24 -15.47 -13.57
CA ALA A 249 1.10 -16.88 -13.94
C ALA A 249 0.41 -17.69 -12.84
N GLU A 250 0.73 -17.44 -11.57
CA GLU A 250 0.06 -18.05 -10.41
C GLU A 250 -1.43 -17.67 -10.39
N LEU A 251 -1.78 -16.39 -10.60
CA LEU A 251 -3.17 -15.94 -10.70
C LEU A 251 -3.94 -16.65 -11.83
N ALA A 252 -3.27 -16.91 -12.96
CA ALA A 252 -3.87 -17.63 -14.07
C ALA A 252 -4.12 -19.12 -13.73
N ALA A 253 -3.25 -19.74 -12.94
CA ALA A 253 -3.35 -21.15 -12.58
C ALA A 253 -4.46 -21.42 -11.54
N VAL A 254 -4.75 -20.48 -10.64
CA VAL A 254 -5.77 -20.64 -9.56
C VAL A 254 -7.22 -20.62 -10.11
N LYS A 255 -7.45 -20.12 -11.32
CA LYS A 255 -8.79 -19.88 -11.89
C LYS A 255 -9.25 -20.96 -12.89
N HIS A 256 -8.58 -22.09 -12.92
CA HIS A 256 -9.01 -23.29 -13.62
C HIS A 256 -9.40 -24.37 -12.61
#